data_8ae1201f8444c1e2839285f0a1aee879
#
_entry.id   8ae1201f8444c1e2839285f0a1aee879
#
_cell.length_a   1.000
_cell.length_b   1.000
_cell.length_c   1.000
_cell.angle_alpha   90.00
_cell.angle_beta   90.00
_cell.angle_gamma   90.00
#
_symmetry.space_group_name_H-M   'P 1'
#
loop_
_entity.id
_entity.type
_entity.pdbx_description
1 polymer ?
#
loop_
_entity_poly.entity_id
_entity_poly.type
_entity_poly.pdbx_seq_one_letter_code
_entity_poly.pdbx_strand_id
1 'polypeptide(L)'
;KTQTTEEYIRDPRFEVIGVGVKVDDAPAEWFSGTREEIFSYLKKFDWKHSALLCHNTMFDGAVLNWFFKISPVIYLDTLCMARAIHGVEAGGSLASLSSRYAIGQKGTEVEDAYGKKRSDFGEAELKPLRAGEALPWRVV
;
A
#
# COMPACT_ATOMS: atom_id res chain seq x y z
N LYS A 1 -22.20 11.99 -0.38
CA LYS A 1 -22.29 10.63 -0.91
C LYS A 1 -20.91 10.01 -0.80
N THR A 2 -20.78 8.87 -0.14
CA THR A 2 -19.50 8.17 -0.02
C THR A 2 -19.14 7.56 -1.39
N GLN A 3 -17.94 7.83 -1.90
CA GLN A 3 -17.46 7.22 -3.14
C GLN A 3 -17.17 5.74 -2.94
N THR A 4 -17.43 4.94 -3.96
CA THR A 4 -16.94 3.55 -4.01
C THR A 4 -15.44 3.53 -4.29
N THR A 5 -14.77 2.43 -4.01
CA THR A 5 -13.34 2.24 -4.33
C THR A 5 -13.06 2.48 -5.83
N GLU A 6 -13.97 2.01 -6.69
CA GLU A 6 -13.84 2.23 -8.14
C GLU A 6 -13.96 3.70 -8.51
N GLU A 7 -15.01 4.39 -8.03
CA GLU A 7 -15.19 5.82 -8.27
C GLU A 7 -14.00 6.63 -7.77
N TYR A 8 -13.41 6.26 -6.63
CA TYR A 8 -12.24 6.92 -6.06
C TYR A 8 -10.99 6.74 -6.92
N ILE A 9 -10.65 5.50 -7.29
CA ILE A 9 -9.43 5.22 -8.08
C ILE A 9 -9.54 5.73 -9.52
N ARG A 10 -10.76 5.76 -10.09
CA ARG A 10 -11.00 6.27 -11.44
C ARG A 10 -11.22 7.77 -11.51
N ASP A 11 -11.28 8.46 -10.38
CA ASP A 11 -11.40 9.91 -10.34
C ASP A 11 -10.17 10.54 -11.01
N PRO A 12 -10.31 11.50 -11.94
CA PRO A 12 -9.17 12.18 -12.58
C PRO A 12 -8.22 12.88 -11.60
N ARG A 13 -8.68 13.14 -10.38
CA ARG A 13 -7.89 13.76 -9.30
C ARG A 13 -7.12 12.73 -8.48
N PHE A 14 -7.36 11.42 -8.70
CA PHE A 14 -6.66 10.37 -7.99
C PHE A 14 -5.17 10.39 -8.32
N GLU A 15 -4.35 10.39 -7.31
CA GLU A 15 -2.90 10.43 -7.42
C GLU A 15 -2.28 9.39 -6.47
N VAL A 16 -1.27 8.67 -6.94
CA VAL A 16 -0.43 7.82 -6.11
C VAL A 16 0.81 8.62 -5.73
N ILE A 17 0.97 8.92 -4.45
CA ILE A 17 2.08 9.72 -3.92
C ILE A 17 3.38 8.91 -3.98
N GLY A 18 3.31 7.63 -3.70
CA GLY A 18 4.45 6.72 -3.76
C GLY A 18 4.02 5.28 -3.50
N VAL A 19 4.96 4.37 -3.61
CA VAL A 19 4.74 2.94 -3.39
C VAL A 19 5.83 2.37 -2.48
N GLY A 20 5.40 1.59 -1.49
CA GLY A 20 6.29 0.76 -0.68
C GLY A 20 6.23 -0.68 -1.16
N VAL A 21 7.37 -1.24 -1.53
CA VAL A 21 7.46 -2.61 -2.01
C VAL A 21 8.49 -3.40 -1.21
N LYS A 22 8.14 -4.60 -0.79
CA LYS A 22 9.05 -5.57 -0.22
C LYS A 22 8.96 -6.86 -1.02
N VAL A 23 10.09 -7.37 -1.48
CA VAL A 23 10.18 -8.65 -2.19
C VAL A 23 10.81 -9.67 -1.26
N ASP A 24 10.07 -10.70 -0.93
CA ASP A 24 10.49 -11.80 -0.05
C ASP A 24 11.17 -11.29 1.24
N ASP A 25 12.41 -11.70 1.50
CA ASP A 25 13.19 -11.29 2.68
C ASP A 25 14.04 -10.03 2.46
N ALA A 26 13.99 -9.43 1.26
CA ALA A 26 14.72 -8.19 0.98
C ALA A 26 14.19 -7.03 1.84
N PRO A 27 15.01 -6.00 2.09
CA PRO A 27 14.52 -4.78 2.72
C PRO A 27 13.36 -4.17 1.92
N ALA A 28 12.42 -3.56 2.63
CA ALA A 28 11.36 -2.82 1.97
C ALA A 28 11.94 -1.54 1.33
N GLU A 29 11.47 -1.24 0.13
CA GLU A 29 11.84 -0.06 -0.63
C GLU A 29 10.64 0.88 -0.76
N TRP A 30 10.90 2.17 -0.66
CA TRP A 30 9.92 3.20 -0.97
C TRP A 30 10.31 3.94 -2.25
N PHE A 31 9.37 4.14 -3.13
CA PHE A 31 9.56 4.94 -4.33
C PHE A 31 8.42 5.95 -4.49
N SER A 32 8.78 7.22 -4.69
CA SER A 32 7.84 8.30 -4.99
C SER A 32 8.28 9.00 -6.28
N GLY A 33 7.32 9.34 -7.12
CA GLY A 33 7.58 9.97 -8.40
C GLY A 33 6.28 10.32 -9.11
N THR A 34 6.38 10.75 -10.36
CA THR A 34 5.24 10.87 -11.25
C THR A 34 4.60 9.50 -11.51
N ARG A 35 3.40 9.48 -12.07
CA ARG A 35 2.73 8.24 -12.44
C ARG A 35 3.59 7.36 -13.34
N GLU A 36 4.27 7.95 -14.30
CA GLU A 36 5.14 7.29 -15.28
C GLU A 36 6.39 6.70 -14.60
N GLU A 37 6.97 7.43 -13.67
CA GLU A 37 8.13 6.98 -12.89
C GLU A 37 7.76 5.82 -11.96
N ILE A 38 6.63 5.93 -11.24
CA ILE A 38 6.12 4.85 -10.40
C ILE A 38 5.79 3.62 -11.24
N PHE A 39 5.15 3.79 -12.40
CA PHE A 39 4.88 2.71 -13.32
C PHE A 39 6.19 2.03 -13.79
N SER A 40 7.19 2.82 -14.16
CA SER A 40 8.49 2.30 -14.57
C SER A 40 9.22 1.55 -13.45
N TYR A 41 9.10 2.03 -12.22
CA TYR A 41 9.61 1.34 -11.03
C TYR A 41 8.89 0.01 -10.81
N LEU A 42 7.56 0.00 -10.84
CA LEU A 42 6.75 -1.20 -10.64
C LEU A 42 6.98 -2.26 -11.72
N LYS A 43 7.31 -1.87 -12.95
CA LYS A 43 7.63 -2.81 -14.04
C LYS A 43 8.93 -3.59 -13.85
N LYS A 44 9.77 -3.24 -12.89
CA LYS A 44 10.98 -4.00 -12.56
C LYS A 44 10.69 -5.36 -11.90
N PHE A 45 9.51 -5.52 -11.33
CA PHE A 45 9.10 -6.75 -10.64
C PHE A 45 8.43 -7.73 -11.60
N ASP A 46 8.67 -9.02 -11.38
CA ASP A 46 8.07 -10.11 -12.18
C ASP A 46 6.66 -10.45 -11.68
N TRP A 47 5.71 -9.59 -12.00
CA TRP A 47 4.31 -9.75 -11.59
C TRP A 47 3.65 -11.03 -12.10
N LYS A 48 4.13 -11.58 -13.21
CA LYS A 48 3.58 -12.81 -13.81
C LYS A 48 3.90 -14.07 -13.00
N HIS A 49 4.89 -14.00 -12.13
CA HIS A 49 5.30 -15.11 -11.27
C HIS A 49 5.28 -14.72 -9.79
N SER A 50 4.65 -13.59 -9.43
CA SER A 50 4.63 -13.08 -8.07
C SER A 50 3.22 -13.06 -7.48
N ALA A 51 3.14 -13.31 -6.18
CA ALA A 51 1.95 -13.04 -5.38
C ALA A 51 2.02 -11.62 -4.81
N LEU A 52 0.93 -10.87 -4.86
CA LEU A 52 0.77 -9.62 -4.13
C LEU A 52 0.20 -9.92 -2.74
N LEU A 53 0.92 -9.54 -1.69
CA LEU A 53 0.46 -9.61 -0.30
C LEU A 53 0.28 -8.20 0.25
N CYS A 54 -0.96 -7.84 0.58
CA CYS A 54 -1.27 -6.56 1.20
C CYS A 54 -2.28 -6.75 2.35
N HIS A 55 -2.55 -5.67 3.07
CA HIS A 55 -3.63 -5.60 4.04
C HIS A 55 -4.82 -4.84 3.46
N ASN A 56 -5.93 -5.50 3.21
CA ASN A 56 -7.03 -5.03 2.36
C ASN A 56 -6.61 -4.96 0.88
N THR A 57 -6.08 -6.06 0.40
CA THR A 57 -5.49 -6.20 -0.95
C THR A 57 -6.45 -5.81 -2.08
N MET A 58 -7.77 -5.81 -1.83
CA MET A 58 -8.74 -5.34 -2.80
C MET A 58 -8.46 -3.89 -3.24
N PHE A 59 -8.04 -3.00 -2.32
CA PHE A 59 -7.70 -1.62 -2.66
C PHE A 59 -6.38 -1.53 -3.44
N ASP A 60 -5.31 -2.08 -2.89
CA ASP A 60 -3.97 -2.02 -3.50
C ASP A 60 -3.92 -2.77 -4.85
N GLY A 61 -4.59 -3.92 -4.91
CA GLY A 61 -4.75 -4.68 -6.15
C GLY A 61 -5.56 -3.92 -7.22
N ALA A 62 -6.58 -3.16 -6.81
CA ALA A 62 -7.33 -2.32 -7.73
C ALA A 62 -6.48 -1.16 -8.25
N VAL A 63 -5.67 -0.52 -7.40
CA VAL A 63 -4.72 0.52 -7.84
C VAL A 63 -3.72 -0.06 -8.84
N LEU A 64 -3.09 -1.20 -8.54
CA LEU A 64 -2.18 -1.85 -9.47
C LEU A 64 -2.85 -2.18 -10.82
N ASN A 65 -4.02 -2.80 -10.76
CA ASN A 65 -4.70 -3.28 -11.97
C ASN A 65 -5.36 -2.14 -12.76
N TRP A 66 -6.14 -1.30 -12.11
CA TRP A 66 -6.93 -0.27 -12.82
C TRP A 66 -6.11 0.95 -13.18
N PHE A 67 -5.20 1.38 -12.30
CA PHE A 67 -4.42 2.59 -12.51
C PHE A 67 -3.11 2.30 -13.27
N PHE A 68 -2.36 1.27 -12.87
CA PHE A 68 -1.07 0.92 -13.47
C PHE A 68 -1.13 -0.21 -14.51
N LYS A 69 -2.27 -0.90 -14.69
CA LYS A 69 -2.40 -2.03 -15.62
C LYS A 69 -1.44 -3.19 -15.33
N ILE A 70 -1.15 -3.40 -14.06
CA ILE A 70 -0.29 -4.47 -13.56
C ILE A 70 -1.16 -5.48 -12.82
N SER A 71 -0.98 -6.77 -13.13
CA SER A 71 -1.71 -7.86 -12.49
C SER A 71 -0.73 -8.94 -12.01
N PRO A 72 -0.59 -9.12 -10.70
CA PRO A 72 0.11 -10.28 -10.16
C PRO A 72 -0.68 -11.57 -10.41
N VAL A 73 -0.01 -12.72 -10.31
CA VAL A 73 -0.68 -14.02 -10.54
C VAL A 73 -1.59 -14.42 -9.39
N ILE A 74 -1.29 -14.00 -8.17
CA ILE A 74 -2.07 -14.30 -6.96
C ILE A 74 -2.21 -13.03 -6.11
N TYR A 75 -3.38 -12.87 -5.50
CA TYR A 75 -3.65 -11.82 -4.52
C TYR A 75 -3.88 -12.47 -3.16
N LEU A 76 -3.08 -12.06 -2.17
CA LEU A 76 -3.17 -12.51 -0.79
C LEU A 76 -3.55 -11.33 0.10
N ASP A 77 -4.55 -11.51 0.96
CA ASP A 77 -5.10 -10.44 1.80
C ASP A 77 -4.99 -10.80 3.28
N THR A 78 -4.09 -10.11 3.98
CA THR A 78 -3.90 -10.33 5.42
C THR A 78 -5.09 -9.89 6.27
N LEU A 79 -5.95 -8.99 5.79
CA LEU A 79 -7.22 -8.66 6.45
C LEU A 79 -8.19 -9.85 6.40
N CYS A 80 -8.33 -10.47 5.23
CA CYS A 80 -9.17 -11.67 5.07
C CYS A 80 -8.63 -12.85 5.91
N MET A 81 -7.30 -13.05 5.91
CA MET A 81 -6.65 -14.07 6.74
C MET A 81 -6.90 -13.83 8.24
N ALA A 82 -6.76 -12.59 8.70
CA ALA A 82 -7.01 -12.23 10.09
C ALA A 82 -8.47 -12.48 10.50
N ARG A 83 -9.41 -12.13 9.63
CA ARG A 83 -10.84 -12.39 9.88
C ARG A 83 -11.16 -13.88 9.93
N ALA A 84 -10.50 -14.69 9.10
CA ALA A 84 -10.65 -16.14 9.13
C ALA A 84 -10.11 -16.77 10.42
N ILE A 85 -9.02 -16.23 10.96
CA ILE A 85 -8.37 -16.76 12.17
C ILE A 85 -9.05 -16.27 13.44
N HIS A 86 -9.40 -14.99 13.51
CA HIS A 86 -9.84 -14.32 14.75
C HIS A 86 -11.35 -14.02 14.80
N GLY A 87 -12.04 -14.21 13.71
CA GLY A 87 -13.43 -13.76 13.54
C GLY A 87 -13.52 -12.25 13.20
N VAL A 88 -14.63 -11.88 12.61
CA VAL A 88 -14.88 -10.49 12.16
C VAL A 88 -14.93 -9.52 13.33
N GLU A 89 -15.52 -9.95 14.45
CA GLU A 89 -15.73 -9.14 15.66
C GLU A 89 -14.41 -8.80 16.39
N ALA A 90 -13.36 -9.58 16.16
CA ALA A 90 -12.07 -9.37 16.83
C ALA A 90 -11.28 -8.14 16.33
N GLY A 91 -11.79 -7.48 15.29
CA GLY A 91 -11.12 -6.38 14.62
C GLY A 91 -9.96 -6.88 13.74
N GLY A 92 -9.91 -6.41 12.51
CA GLY A 92 -8.90 -6.81 11.52
C GLY A 92 -8.01 -5.65 11.09
N SER A 93 -8.06 -4.48 11.74
CA SER A 93 -7.20 -3.37 11.35
C SER A 93 -5.72 -3.72 11.57
N LEU A 94 -4.85 -3.15 10.75
CA LEU A 94 -3.41 -3.37 10.88
C LEU A 94 -2.90 -2.98 12.29
N ALA A 95 -3.42 -1.90 12.86
CA ALA A 95 -3.11 -1.47 14.23
C ALA A 95 -3.53 -2.52 15.27
N SER A 96 -4.75 -3.08 15.15
CA SER A 96 -5.22 -4.14 16.06
C SER A 96 -4.38 -5.40 15.96
N LEU A 97 -4.00 -5.79 14.74
CA LEU A 97 -3.15 -6.97 14.51
C LEU A 97 -1.73 -6.77 15.01
N SER A 98 -1.14 -5.59 14.76
CA SER A 98 0.19 -5.24 15.25
C SER A 98 0.26 -5.33 16.78
N SER A 99 -0.75 -4.79 17.45
CA SER A 99 -0.86 -4.89 18.91
C SER A 99 -1.06 -6.32 19.38
N ARG A 100 -1.96 -7.08 18.75
CA ARG A 100 -2.26 -8.48 19.09
C ARG A 100 -1.04 -9.38 18.99
N TYR A 101 -0.24 -9.20 17.95
CA TYR A 101 0.95 -10.01 17.69
C TYR A 101 2.24 -9.40 18.26
N ALA A 102 2.18 -8.26 18.92
CA ALA A 102 3.32 -7.54 19.50
C ALA A 102 4.47 -7.29 18.48
N ILE A 103 4.10 -6.98 17.22
CA ILE A 103 5.06 -6.77 16.12
C ILE A 103 5.36 -5.29 15.86
N GLY A 104 4.86 -4.38 16.67
CA GLY A 104 5.13 -2.94 16.57
C GLY A 104 3.86 -2.10 16.59
N GLN A 105 4.01 -0.83 16.25
CA GLN A 105 2.91 0.12 16.13
C GLN A 105 2.77 0.56 14.67
N LYS A 106 1.52 0.72 14.21
CA LYS A 106 1.25 1.35 12.91
C LYS A 106 1.58 2.84 13.00
N GLY A 107 2.35 3.36 12.06
CA GLY A 107 2.59 4.80 11.93
C GLY A 107 1.34 5.59 11.55
N THR A 108 1.41 6.91 11.67
CA THR A 108 0.33 7.86 11.39
C THR A 108 0.48 8.56 10.04
N GLU A 109 1.51 8.25 9.27
CA GLU A 109 1.91 8.95 8.04
C GLU A 109 0.78 9.02 7.00
N VAL A 110 -0.05 7.98 6.94
CA VAL A 110 -1.21 7.95 6.04
C VAL A 110 -2.30 8.91 6.51
N GLU A 111 -2.49 9.02 7.82
CA GLU A 111 -3.46 9.95 8.41
C GLU A 111 -3.00 11.39 8.21
N ASP A 112 -1.70 11.63 8.36
CA ASP A 112 -1.06 12.94 8.12
C ASP A 112 -1.08 13.33 6.64
N ALA A 113 -1.12 12.36 5.73
CA ALA A 113 -1.21 12.57 4.29
C ALA A 113 -2.65 12.71 3.74
N TYR A 114 -3.66 12.49 4.59
CA TYR A 114 -5.05 12.51 4.13
C TYR A 114 -5.45 13.87 3.54
N GLY A 115 -5.98 13.84 2.32
CA GLY A 115 -6.39 15.04 1.58
C GLY A 115 -5.26 15.85 0.94
N LYS A 116 -4.01 15.43 1.12
CA LYS A 116 -2.85 16.05 0.47
C LYS A 116 -2.57 15.43 -0.90
N LYS A 117 -1.91 16.21 -1.75
CA LYS A 117 -1.33 15.79 -3.02
C LYS A 117 0.17 15.65 -2.89
N ARG A 118 0.80 14.95 -3.84
CA ARG A 118 2.26 14.84 -3.88
C ARG A 118 2.95 16.20 -3.85
N SER A 119 2.39 17.23 -4.51
CA SER A 119 2.90 18.60 -4.51
C SER A 119 2.93 19.28 -3.13
N ASP A 120 2.16 18.76 -2.17
CA ASP A 120 2.06 19.33 -0.83
C ASP A 120 3.16 18.81 0.10
N PHE A 121 3.98 17.87 -0.37
CA PHE A 121 5.11 17.29 0.36
C PHE A 121 6.43 17.85 -0.15
N GLY A 122 7.33 18.17 0.76
CA GLY A 122 8.71 18.51 0.44
C GLY A 122 9.52 17.29 -0.04
N GLU A 123 10.60 17.53 -0.78
CA GLU A 123 11.47 16.44 -1.25
C GLU A 123 12.00 15.53 -0.12
N ALA A 124 12.22 16.09 1.07
CA ALA A 124 12.67 15.32 2.24
C ALA A 124 11.60 14.36 2.75
N GLU A 125 10.32 14.74 2.67
CA GLU A 125 9.17 13.93 3.10
C GLU A 125 8.85 12.81 2.10
N LEU A 126 9.23 13.00 0.83
CA LEU A 126 9.05 12.01 -0.24
C LEU A 126 10.24 11.05 -0.37
N LYS A 127 11.33 11.27 0.37
CA LYS A 127 12.49 10.37 0.37
C LYS A 127 12.15 9.07 1.12
N PRO A 128 12.73 7.93 0.69
CA PRO A 128 12.55 6.69 1.41
C PRO A 128 13.05 6.82 2.85
N LEU A 129 12.28 6.31 3.79
CA LEU A 129 12.74 6.09 5.15
C LEU A 129 13.99 5.21 5.11
N ARG A 130 14.99 5.55 5.91
CA ARG A 130 16.26 4.80 5.92
C ARG A 130 16.02 3.36 6.36
N ALA A 131 16.81 2.43 5.83
CA ALA A 131 16.79 1.03 6.23
C ALA A 131 16.88 0.93 7.77
N GLY A 132 15.84 0.37 8.40
CA GLY A 132 15.71 0.23 9.86
C GLY A 132 14.60 1.06 10.50
N GLU A 133 14.02 2.04 9.82
CA GLU A 133 12.80 2.72 10.27
C GLU A 133 11.57 1.93 9.80
N ALA A 134 10.56 1.84 10.66
CA ALA A 134 9.34 1.13 10.33
C ALA A 134 8.69 1.79 9.10
N LEU A 135 8.64 1.07 8.00
CA LEU A 135 7.94 1.54 6.82
C LEU A 135 6.45 1.66 7.14
N PRO A 136 5.83 2.79 6.80
CA PRO A 136 4.39 2.85 6.79
C PRO A 136 3.89 1.81 5.78
N TRP A 137 3.20 0.80 6.27
CA TRP A 137 2.65 -0.29 5.48
C TRP A 137 1.46 0.22 4.66
N ARG A 138 1.73 0.88 3.54
CA ARG A 138 0.71 1.12 2.52
C ARG A 138 1.33 1.38 1.15
N VAL A 139 0.84 0.64 0.17
CA VAL A 139 0.72 1.12 -1.19
C VAL A 139 -0.41 2.15 -1.18
N VAL A 140 -0.14 3.38 -1.49
CA VAL A 140 -1.14 4.43 -1.72
C VAL A 140 -0.92 4.99 -3.11
#